data_44a3eacabce26219099e123504796f76
#
_entry.id   44a3eacabce26219099e123504796f76
#
_cell.length_a   1.000
_cell.length_b   1.000
_cell.length_c   1.000
_cell.angle_alpha   90.00
_cell.angle_beta   90.00
_cell.angle_gamma   90.00
#
_symmetry.space_group_name_H-M   'P 1'
#
loop_
_entity.id
_entity.type
_entity.pdbx_description
1 polymer ?
#
loop_
_entity_poly.entity_id
_entity_poly.type
_entity_poly.pdbx_seq_one_letter_code
_entity_poly.pdbx_strand_id
1 'polypeptide(L)'
;MSPPVRRDVLRVDLSAGTVTRERVPEPWRRDFLGGKGLGARYLYDELDAGTDPLGPDNRLAFFLGPLSGYLPGESRYAAVTKSPLTGAFLDSYSGGRFADALAGALPETFGFLIQGVADRPTTLTVADGDVRLDDASDLWGVDTAETDDALDGAVACIGPAGEHRVAYATVACDG
;
A
#
# COMPACT_ATOMS: atom_id res chain seq x y z
N MET A 1 10.41 -8.16 25.24
CA MET A 1 9.32 -8.74 24.44
C MET A 1 9.87 -9.05 23.07
N SER A 2 9.63 -10.26 22.53
CA SER A 2 10.01 -10.55 21.14
C SER A 2 9.10 -9.78 20.19
N PRO A 3 9.63 -9.24 19.08
CA PRO A 3 8.83 -8.54 18.11
C PRO A 3 7.74 -9.48 17.52
N PRO A 4 6.53 -8.97 17.25
CA PRO A 4 5.52 -9.76 16.58
C PRO A 4 6.03 -10.18 15.19
N VAL A 5 5.81 -11.43 14.84
CA VAL A 5 6.17 -11.96 13.53
C VAL A 5 5.08 -11.62 12.54
N ARG A 6 5.39 -10.84 11.50
CA ARG A 6 4.45 -10.57 10.41
C ARG A 6 4.14 -11.86 9.67
N ARG A 7 2.85 -12.10 9.47
CA ARG A 7 2.37 -13.36 8.88
C ARG A 7 1.31 -13.15 7.82
N ASP A 8 0.65 -12.01 7.84
CA ASP A 8 -0.54 -11.75 7.06
C ASP A 8 -0.34 -10.53 6.14
N VAL A 9 -1.17 -10.44 5.11
CA VAL A 9 -1.41 -9.23 4.33
C VAL A 9 -2.88 -8.87 4.42
N LEU A 10 -3.22 -7.60 4.27
CA LEU A 10 -4.59 -7.16 4.08
C LEU A 10 -4.85 -7.01 2.59
N ARG A 11 -5.74 -7.83 2.07
CA ARG A 11 -6.27 -7.66 0.71
C ARG A 11 -7.39 -6.65 0.73
N VAL A 12 -7.23 -5.63 -0.06
CA VAL A 12 -8.20 -4.57 -0.27
C VAL A 12 -8.75 -4.70 -1.68
N ASP A 13 -10.01 -5.03 -1.82
CA ASP A 13 -10.70 -5.05 -3.10
C ASP A 13 -11.59 -3.82 -3.20
N LEU A 14 -11.15 -2.85 -3.99
CA LEU A 14 -11.85 -1.58 -4.16
C LEU A 14 -13.15 -1.74 -4.95
N SER A 15 -13.22 -2.70 -5.88
CA SER A 15 -14.43 -2.96 -6.66
C SER A 15 -15.53 -3.62 -5.83
N ALA A 16 -15.15 -4.48 -4.89
CA ALA A 16 -16.08 -5.12 -3.97
C ALA A 16 -16.31 -4.31 -2.68
N GLY A 17 -15.50 -3.28 -2.42
CA GLY A 17 -15.53 -2.51 -1.18
C GLY A 17 -15.18 -3.36 0.05
N THR A 18 -14.28 -4.33 -0.08
CA THR A 18 -13.98 -5.29 0.99
C THR A 18 -12.51 -5.29 1.39
N VAL A 19 -12.27 -5.55 2.67
CA VAL A 19 -10.94 -5.79 3.23
C VAL A 19 -10.92 -7.15 3.90
N THR A 20 -9.98 -8.00 3.51
CA THR A 20 -9.82 -9.35 4.07
C THR A 20 -8.39 -9.59 4.51
N ARG A 21 -8.22 -10.42 5.54
CA ARG A 21 -6.89 -10.82 6.01
C ARG A 21 -6.50 -12.15 5.37
N GLU A 22 -5.34 -12.18 4.72
CA GLU A 22 -4.79 -13.37 4.09
C GLU A 22 -3.48 -13.77 4.78
N ARG A 23 -3.35 -15.06 5.09
CA ARG A 23 -2.11 -15.64 5.59
C ARG A 23 -1.11 -15.82 4.45
N VAL A 24 0.04 -15.15 4.54
CA VAL A 24 1.14 -15.35 3.60
C VAL A 24 1.72 -16.77 3.76
N PRO A 25 1.87 -17.55 2.70
CA PRO A 25 2.48 -18.88 2.77
C PRO A 25 3.86 -18.86 3.44
N GLU A 26 4.13 -19.83 4.31
CA GLU A 26 5.40 -19.87 5.04
C GLU A 26 6.64 -19.89 4.13
N PRO A 27 6.66 -20.63 3.01
CA PRO A 27 7.78 -20.56 2.08
C PRO A 27 8.03 -19.15 1.54
N TRP A 28 6.97 -18.40 1.22
CA TRP A 28 7.10 -17.03 0.73
C TRP A 28 7.67 -16.09 1.80
N ARG A 29 7.23 -16.22 3.04
CA ARG A 29 7.76 -15.42 4.16
C ARG A 29 9.24 -15.67 4.41
N ARG A 30 9.68 -16.93 4.28
CA ARG A 30 11.07 -17.33 4.45
C ARG A 30 11.95 -16.86 3.28
N ASP A 31 11.47 -17.03 2.05
CA ASP A 31 12.29 -16.84 0.85
C ASP A 31 12.30 -15.38 0.39
N PHE A 32 11.22 -14.61 0.63
CA PHE A 32 11.06 -13.22 0.19
C PHE A 32 11.07 -12.20 1.34
N LEU A 33 10.99 -12.61 2.58
CA LEU A 33 11.12 -11.85 3.82
C LEU A 33 10.06 -10.75 4.05
N GLY A 34 9.68 -9.97 3.06
CA GLY A 34 8.78 -8.81 3.13
C GLY A 34 9.13 -7.74 2.11
N GLY A 35 8.56 -6.53 2.25
CA GLY A 35 8.83 -5.40 1.38
C GLY A 35 8.76 -5.73 -0.11
N LYS A 36 9.76 -5.26 -0.87
CA LYS A 36 9.88 -5.51 -2.32
C LYS A 36 9.84 -7.00 -2.68
N GLY A 37 10.57 -7.84 -1.94
CA GLY A 37 10.67 -9.27 -2.27
C GLY A 37 9.29 -9.95 -2.25
N LEU A 38 8.52 -9.73 -1.19
CA LEU A 38 7.18 -10.28 -1.06
C LEU A 38 6.23 -9.64 -2.08
N GLY A 39 6.32 -8.31 -2.30
CA GLY A 39 5.53 -7.62 -3.32
C GLY A 39 5.78 -8.18 -4.72
N ALA A 40 7.04 -8.39 -5.08
CA ALA A 40 7.41 -9.00 -6.37
C ALA A 40 6.84 -10.42 -6.52
N ARG A 41 6.82 -11.21 -5.42
CA ARG A 41 6.24 -12.55 -5.44
C ARG A 41 4.73 -12.50 -5.72
N TYR A 42 4.00 -11.60 -5.06
CA TYR A 42 2.57 -11.43 -5.30
C TYR A 42 2.28 -10.98 -6.73
N LEU A 43 3.01 -9.99 -7.26
CA LEU A 43 2.83 -9.55 -8.63
C LEU A 43 3.11 -10.67 -9.64
N TYR A 44 4.18 -11.44 -9.43
CA TYR A 44 4.54 -12.56 -10.30
C TYR A 44 3.47 -13.66 -10.32
N ASP A 45 2.84 -13.92 -9.19
CA ASP A 45 1.85 -14.99 -9.03
C ASP A 45 0.46 -14.59 -9.55
N GLU A 46 0.12 -13.30 -9.47
CA GLU A 46 -1.25 -12.81 -9.67
C GLU A 46 -1.45 -11.94 -10.92
N LEU A 47 -0.39 -11.42 -11.52
CA LEU A 47 -0.54 -10.59 -12.72
C LEU A 47 -0.32 -11.40 -13.98
N ASP A 48 -1.30 -11.37 -14.86
CA ASP A 48 -1.15 -11.89 -16.21
C ASP A 48 -0.24 -11.01 -17.08
N ALA A 49 0.39 -11.65 -18.06
CA ALA A 49 1.11 -10.93 -19.10
C ALA A 49 0.12 -10.03 -19.86
N GLY A 50 0.42 -8.74 -19.94
CA GLY A 50 -0.49 -7.79 -20.63
C GLY A 50 -1.51 -7.10 -19.72
N THR A 51 -1.55 -7.38 -18.40
CA THR A 51 -2.38 -6.61 -17.46
C THR A 51 -2.16 -5.10 -17.67
N ASP A 52 -3.26 -4.36 -17.83
CA ASP A 52 -3.23 -2.90 -17.90
C ASP A 52 -2.80 -2.33 -16.52
N PRO A 53 -1.69 -1.59 -16.43
CA PRO A 53 -1.23 -1.01 -15.17
C PRO A 53 -2.17 0.03 -14.55
N LEU A 54 -3.09 0.59 -15.32
CA LEU A 54 -4.15 1.50 -14.85
C LEU A 54 -5.52 0.81 -14.72
N GLY A 55 -5.57 -0.48 -15.00
CA GLY A 55 -6.79 -1.27 -14.94
C GLY A 55 -7.03 -1.91 -13.56
N PRO A 56 -8.25 -2.45 -13.35
CA PRO A 56 -8.65 -3.06 -12.08
C PRO A 56 -7.87 -4.33 -11.73
N ASP A 57 -7.27 -4.97 -12.72
CA ASP A 57 -6.51 -6.21 -12.54
C ASP A 57 -5.07 -5.99 -12.05
N ASN A 58 -4.59 -4.74 -12.04
CA ASN A 58 -3.29 -4.43 -11.46
C ASN A 58 -3.31 -4.61 -9.94
N ARG A 59 -2.12 -4.74 -9.36
CA ARG A 59 -1.90 -4.82 -7.91
C ARG A 59 -1.01 -3.69 -7.46
N LEU A 60 -1.37 -3.09 -6.31
CA LEU A 60 -0.53 -2.13 -5.62
C LEU A 60 -0.29 -2.64 -4.19
N ALA A 61 0.94 -3.00 -3.90
CA ALA A 61 1.36 -3.43 -2.58
C ALA A 61 2.06 -2.31 -1.83
N PHE A 62 1.71 -2.11 -0.56
CA PHE A 62 2.44 -1.31 0.42
C PHE A 62 2.93 -2.26 1.51
N PHE A 63 4.17 -2.72 1.41
CA PHE A 63 4.68 -3.76 2.28
C PHE A 63 5.86 -3.31 3.12
N LEU A 64 5.78 -3.62 4.41
CA LEU A 64 6.83 -3.46 5.40
C LEU A 64 7.87 -4.59 5.29
N GLY A 65 9.09 -4.27 5.66
CA GLY A 65 10.12 -5.27 5.93
C GLY A 65 9.96 -5.92 7.31
N PRO A 66 10.71 -6.98 7.61
CA PRO A 66 10.62 -7.67 8.90
C PRO A 66 11.09 -6.82 10.08
N LEU A 67 11.91 -5.79 9.85
CA LEU A 67 12.47 -4.92 10.89
C LEU A 67 11.79 -3.55 10.96
N SER A 68 10.87 -3.22 10.04
CA SER A 68 10.15 -1.95 10.06
C SER A 68 9.35 -1.79 11.35
N GLY A 69 9.49 -0.63 12.01
CA GLY A 69 8.85 -0.32 13.28
C GLY A 69 9.57 -0.88 14.52
N TYR A 70 10.73 -1.56 14.37
CA TYR A 70 11.51 -2.09 15.50
C TYR A 70 12.83 -1.37 15.74
N LEU A 71 13.41 -0.80 14.70
CA LEU A 71 14.66 -0.07 14.80
C LEU A 71 14.42 1.41 14.55
N PRO A 72 14.87 2.30 15.45
CA PRO A 72 14.74 3.74 15.25
C PRO A 72 15.40 4.20 13.93
N GLY A 73 14.66 4.97 13.14
CA GLY A 73 15.16 5.54 11.89
C GLY A 73 15.25 4.56 10.71
N GLU A 74 14.82 3.31 10.89
CA GLU A 74 14.88 2.27 9.85
C GLU A 74 13.50 1.87 9.31
N SER A 75 12.48 2.64 9.64
CA SER A 75 11.13 2.35 9.15
C SER A 75 10.97 2.77 7.72
N ARG A 76 10.79 1.77 6.87
CA ARG A 76 10.48 1.95 5.44
C ARG A 76 9.43 0.96 5.01
N TYR A 77 8.64 1.37 4.03
CA TYR A 77 7.81 0.45 3.26
C TYR A 77 8.25 0.45 1.79
N ALA A 78 7.92 -0.60 1.08
CA ALA A 78 8.03 -0.69 -0.36
C ALA A 78 6.64 -0.58 -0.98
N ALA A 79 6.46 0.34 -1.91
CA ALA A 79 5.34 0.36 -2.84
C ALA A 79 5.73 -0.45 -4.08
N VAL A 80 4.93 -1.47 -4.42
CA VAL A 80 5.24 -2.40 -5.51
C VAL A 80 4.03 -2.55 -6.40
N THR A 81 4.22 -2.37 -7.72
CA THR A 81 3.13 -2.44 -8.70
C THR A 81 3.67 -2.71 -10.11
N LYS A 82 2.79 -2.85 -11.09
CA LYS A 82 3.14 -2.71 -12.51
C LYS A 82 3.08 -1.23 -12.88
N SER A 83 4.17 -0.72 -13.45
CA SER A 83 4.33 0.71 -13.76
C SER A 83 3.46 1.16 -14.93
N PRO A 84 2.64 2.21 -14.77
CA PRO A 84 1.93 2.83 -15.90
C PRO A 84 2.87 3.47 -16.93
N LEU A 85 4.05 3.92 -16.49
CA LEU A 85 5.02 4.56 -17.39
C LEU A 85 5.75 3.57 -18.28
N THR A 86 6.15 2.41 -17.72
CA THR A 86 7.04 1.46 -18.41
C THR A 86 6.36 0.15 -18.80
N GLY A 87 5.20 -0.18 -18.22
CA GLY A 87 4.55 -1.47 -18.34
C GLY A 87 5.30 -2.62 -17.65
N ALA A 88 6.39 -2.32 -16.92
CA ALA A 88 7.23 -3.28 -16.23
C ALA A 88 6.99 -3.26 -14.71
N PHE A 89 7.69 -4.14 -14.00
CA PHE A 89 7.75 -4.13 -12.54
C PHE A 89 8.29 -2.78 -12.04
N LEU A 90 7.64 -2.25 -11.01
CA LEU A 90 8.05 -1.03 -10.31
C LEU A 90 8.12 -1.30 -8.83
N ASP A 91 9.19 -0.84 -8.20
CA ASP A 91 9.30 -0.70 -6.76
C ASP A 91 9.78 0.70 -6.40
N SER A 92 9.20 1.25 -5.34
CA SER A 92 9.58 2.52 -4.74
C SER A 92 9.58 2.38 -3.23
N TYR A 93 10.34 3.23 -2.55
CA TYR A 93 10.47 3.18 -1.09
C TYR A 93 10.20 4.55 -0.50
N SER A 94 9.47 4.56 0.61
CA SER A 94 9.33 5.75 1.43
C SER A 94 9.62 5.43 2.90
N GLY A 95 10.16 6.41 3.60
CA GLY A 95 10.35 6.40 5.05
C GLY A 95 9.28 7.24 5.72
N GLY A 96 9.67 7.94 6.80
CA GLY A 96 8.80 8.87 7.52
C GLY A 96 7.84 8.19 8.49
N ARG A 97 6.80 8.92 8.90
CA ARG A 97 5.83 8.50 9.91
C ARG A 97 4.91 7.38 9.43
N PHE A 98 4.60 7.34 8.12
CA PHE A 98 3.64 6.39 7.57
C PHE A 98 4.04 4.92 7.82
N ALA A 99 5.32 4.57 7.60
CA ALA A 99 5.80 3.21 7.82
C ALA A 99 5.74 2.80 9.30
N ASP A 100 6.06 3.72 10.23
CA ASP A 100 5.97 3.49 11.66
C ASP A 100 4.51 3.36 12.12
N ALA A 101 3.63 4.24 11.65
CA ALA A 101 2.20 4.19 11.94
C ALA A 101 1.58 2.88 11.45
N LEU A 102 1.88 2.46 10.22
CA LEU A 102 1.43 1.20 9.66
C LEU A 102 1.93 -0.01 10.47
N ALA A 103 3.20 0.01 10.88
CA ALA A 103 3.79 -1.05 11.69
C ALA A 103 3.15 -1.13 13.09
N GLY A 104 2.81 0.01 13.67
CA GLY A 104 2.15 0.10 14.98
C GLY A 104 0.68 -0.33 14.93
N ALA A 105 -0.06 0.12 13.93
CA ALA A 105 -1.48 -0.20 13.78
C ALA A 105 -1.73 -1.66 13.37
N LEU A 106 -0.80 -2.27 12.61
CA LEU A 106 -0.92 -3.63 12.09
C LEU A 106 0.34 -4.48 12.36
N PRO A 107 0.66 -4.78 13.61
CA PRO A 107 1.96 -5.36 13.98
C PRO A 107 2.25 -6.75 13.39
N GLU A 108 1.21 -7.56 13.13
CA GLU A 108 1.36 -8.91 12.54
C GLU A 108 1.22 -8.95 11.02
N THR A 109 1.03 -7.79 10.38
CA THR A 109 0.74 -7.68 8.96
C THR A 109 1.93 -7.08 8.21
N PHE A 110 2.19 -7.57 7.00
CA PHE A 110 3.16 -6.95 6.10
C PHE A 110 2.67 -5.62 5.53
N GLY A 111 1.36 -5.41 5.46
CA GLY A 111 0.71 -4.22 4.90
C GLY A 111 -0.45 -4.56 3.99
N PHE A 112 -0.63 -3.78 2.93
CA PHE A 112 -1.77 -3.87 2.02
C PHE A 112 -1.39 -4.44 0.66
N LEU A 113 -2.29 -5.25 0.09
CA LEU A 113 -2.31 -5.61 -1.33
C LEU A 113 -3.65 -5.14 -1.89
N ILE A 114 -3.62 -4.09 -2.69
CA ILE A 114 -4.78 -3.37 -3.20
C ILE A 114 -5.04 -3.79 -4.63
N GLN A 115 -6.29 -4.04 -4.96
CA GLN A 115 -6.78 -4.37 -6.30
C GLN A 115 -8.13 -3.72 -6.57
N GLY A 116 -8.57 -3.76 -7.83
CA GLY A 116 -9.87 -3.24 -8.22
C GLY A 116 -9.88 -1.73 -8.42
N VAL A 117 -11.07 -1.20 -8.66
CA VAL A 117 -11.35 0.23 -8.85
C VAL A 117 -12.56 0.59 -8.02
N ALA A 118 -12.46 1.64 -7.21
CA ALA A 118 -13.60 2.20 -6.48
C ALA A 118 -14.47 3.04 -7.41
N ASP A 119 -15.78 3.07 -7.15
CA ASP A 119 -16.75 3.88 -7.90
C ASP A 119 -16.56 5.40 -7.65
N ARG A 120 -15.88 5.75 -6.58
CA ARG A 120 -15.61 7.13 -6.15
C ARG A 120 -14.25 7.23 -5.47
N PRO A 121 -13.70 8.45 -5.29
CA PRO A 121 -12.51 8.66 -4.48
C PRO A 121 -12.68 8.04 -3.10
N THR A 122 -11.68 7.28 -2.65
CA THR A 122 -11.79 6.44 -1.46
C THR A 122 -10.53 6.53 -0.63
N THR A 123 -10.69 6.71 0.67
CA THR A 123 -9.61 6.62 1.66
C THR A 123 -9.62 5.24 2.31
N LEU A 124 -8.44 4.63 2.43
CA LEU A 124 -8.20 3.45 3.23
C LEU A 124 -7.69 3.89 4.61
N THR A 125 -8.54 3.83 5.62
CA THR A 125 -8.21 4.24 6.99
C THR A 125 -7.85 3.03 7.84
N VAL A 126 -6.74 3.13 8.57
CA VAL A 126 -6.30 2.12 9.54
C VAL A 126 -6.18 2.77 10.91
N ALA A 127 -6.97 2.28 11.87
CA ALA A 127 -6.92 2.74 13.26
C ALA A 127 -7.18 1.57 14.21
N ASP A 128 -6.34 1.40 15.22
CA ASP A 128 -6.50 0.38 16.29
C ASP A 128 -6.73 -1.05 15.80
N GLY A 129 -6.15 -1.40 14.64
CA GLY A 129 -6.30 -2.72 14.02
C GLY A 129 -7.53 -2.86 13.12
N ASP A 130 -8.42 -1.88 13.12
CA ASP A 130 -9.56 -1.81 12.20
C ASP A 130 -9.15 -1.15 10.87
N VAL A 131 -9.77 -1.62 9.79
CA VAL A 131 -9.52 -1.09 8.44
C VAL A 131 -10.85 -0.76 7.78
N ARG A 132 -10.98 0.48 7.28
CA ARG A 132 -12.18 0.98 6.64
C ARG A 132 -11.88 1.57 5.29
N LEU A 133 -12.88 1.54 4.42
CA LEU A 133 -12.92 2.28 3.16
C LEU A 133 -13.97 3.38 3.31
N ASP A 134 -13.53 4.63 3.27
CA ASP A 134 -14.38 5.80 3.47
C ASP A 134 -14.43 6.64 2.18
N ASP A 135 -15.54 7.35 1.96
CA ASP A 135 -15.69 8.29 0.85
C ASP A 135 -14.72 9.46 1.03
N ALA A 136 -13.96 9.77 0.00
CA ALA A 136 -12.99 10.85 -0.06
C ALA A 136 -13.27 11.83 -1.20
N SER A 137 -14.54 11.95 -1.63
CA SER A 137 -14.92 12.79 -2.76
C SER A 137 -14.57 14.27 -2.54
N ASP A 138 -14.58 14.74 -1.28
CA ASP A 138 -14.22 16.11 -0.91
C ASP A 138 -12.71 16.39 -1.07
N LEU A 139 -11.87 15.37 -1.15
CA LEU A 139 -10.43 15.49 -1.36
C LEU A 139 -10.04 15.43 -2.85
N TRP A 140 -10.98 15.18 -3.76
CA TRP A 140 -10.69 15.12 -5.19
C TRP A 140 -10.31 16.50 -5.75
N GLY A 141 -9.15 16.58 -6.38
CA GLY A 141 -8.59 17.82 -6.93
C GLY A 141 -7.76 18.62 -5.93
N VAL A 142 -7.69 18.18 -4.68
CA VAL A 142 -6.87 18.79 -3.62
C VAL A 142 -5.41 18.34 -3.80
N ASP A 143 -4.46 19.22 -3.52
CA ASP A 143 -3.05 18.84 -3.58
C ASP A 143 -2.63 17.95 -2.39
N THR A 144 -1.44 17.34 -2.48
CA THR A 144 -1.01 16.36 -1.49
C THR A 144 -0.71 16.97 -0.11
N ALA A 145 -0.27 18.21 -0.04
CA ALA A 145 0.00 18.88 1.23
C ALA A 145 -1.33 19.26 1.95
N GLU A 146 -2.28 19.81 1.20
CA GLU A 146 -3.61 20.11 1.73
C GLU A 146 -4.36 18.82 2.13
N THR A 147 -4.17 17.71 1.39
CA THR A 147 -4.73 16.40 1.73
C THR A 147 -4.12 15.84 3.03
N ASP A 148 -2.81 15.98 3.22
CA ASP A 148 -2.13 15.56 4.48
C ASP A 148 -2.64 16.40 5.67
N ASP A 149 -2.80 17.71 5.50
CA ASP A 149 -3.33 18.61 6.53
C ASP A 149 -4.81 18.33 6.88
N ALA A 150 -5.60 17.84 5.93
CA ALA A 150 -7.03 17.55 6.13
C ALA A 150 -7.30 16.21 6.82
N LEU A 151 -6.33 15.29 6.83
CA LEU A 151 -6.47 13.95 7.39
C LEU A 151 -5.65 13.79 8.67
N ASP A 152 -6.20 13.06 9.63
CA ASP A 152 -5.50 12.74 10.87
C ASP A 152 -4.51 11.59 10.68
N GLY A 153 -3.33 11.71 11.31
CA GLY A 153 -2.36 10.62 11.38
C GLY A 153 -1.24 10.72 10.36
N ALA A 154 -0.79 9.58 9.86
CA ALA A 154 0.22 9.49 8.81
C ALA A 154 -0.48 9.16 7.48
N VAL A 155 -0.25 9.98 6.48
CA VAL A 155 -0.98 9.94 5.21
C VAL A 155 -0.08 9.51 4.06
N ALA A 156 -0.64 8.68 3.17
CA ALA A 156 -0.07 8.38 1.85
C ALA A 156 -1.17 8.67 0.82
N CYS A 157 -0.99 9.66 -0.03
CA CYS A 157 -2.01 10.12 -0.96
C CYS A 157 -1.47 10.40 -2.35
N ILE A 158 -2.39 10.42 -3.32
CA ILE A 158 -2.16 11.00 -4.65
C ILE A 158 -2.74 12.40 -4.68
N GLY A 159 -2.24 13.25 -5.58
CA GLY A 159 -2.85 14.52 -5.90
C GLY A 159 -3.38 14.52 -7.34
N PRO A 160 -3.69 15.70 -7.92
CA PRO A 160 -4.31 15.85 -9.25
C PRO A 160 -3.59 15.09 -10.37
N ALA A 161 -2.26 14.96 -10.31
CA ALA A 161 -1.53 14.18 -11.29
C ALA A 161 -1.91 12.69 -11.29
N GLY A 162 -2.05 12.09 -10.10
CA GLY A 162 -2.48 10.70 -9.95
C GLY A 162 -3.95 10.52 -10.33
N GLU A 163 -4.80 11.43 -9.92
CA GLU A 163 -6.23 11.45 -10.24
C GLU A 163 -6.47 11.50 -11.76
N HIS A 164 -5.66 12.28 -12.48
CA HIS A 164 -5.68 12.37 -13.93
C HIS A 164 -4.85 11.30 -14.65
N ARG A 165 -4.40 10.26 -13.91
CA ARG A 165 -3.67 9.10 -14.44
C ARG A 165 -2.40 9.46 -15.21
N VAL A 166 -1.68 10.49 -14.75
CA VAL A 166 -0.36 10.81 -15.30
C VAL A 166 0.58 9.64 -15.00
N ALA A 167 1.19 9.08 -16.04
CA ALA A 167 1.92 7.80 -15.95
C ALA A 167 3.11 7.80 -14.96
N TYR A 168 3.67 8.97 -14.65
CA TYR A 168 4.75 9.14 -13.68
C TYR A 168 4.30 9.87 -12.39
N ALA A 169 3.00 9.96 -12.14
CA ALA A 169 2.50 10.47 -10.88
C ALA A 169 3.01 9.66 -9.69
N THR A 170 3.17 10.32 -8.56
CA THR A 170 3.70 9.69 -7.34
C THR A 170 2.64 9.62 -6.26
N VAL A 171 2.86 8.72 -5.30
CA VAL A 171 2.18 8.74 -4.00
C VAL A 171 3.08 9.54 -3.05
N ALA A 172 2.56 10.66 -2.53
CA ALA A 172 3.23 11.45 -1.51
C ALA A 172 2.97 10.87 -0.12
N CYS A 173 3.93 10.97 0.77
CA CYS A 173 3.80 10.55 2.15
C CYS A 173 4.37 11.63 3.07
N ASP A 174 3.64 11.91 4.16
CA ASP A 174 4.04 12.83 5.23
C ASP A 174 4.28 14.29 4.74
N GLY A 175 3.46 14.78 3.83
CA GLY A 175 3.45 16.16 3.32
C GLY A 175 4.34 16.39 2.12
#